data_8559b8a9eb265756fbf4f6a99c0ff8ca
#
_entry.id   8559b8a9eb265756fbf4f6a99c0ff8ca
#
_cell.length_a   1.000
_cell.length_b   1.000
_cell.length_c   1.000
_cell.angle_alpha   90.00
_cell.angle_beta   90.00
_cell.angle_gamma   90.00
#
_symmetry.space_group_name_H-M   'P 1'
#
loop_
_entity.id
_entity.type
_entity.pdbx_description
1 polymer ?
#
loop_
_entity_poly.entity_id
_entity_poly.type
_entity_poly.pdbx_seq_one_letter_code
_entity_poly.pdbx_strand_id
1 'polypeptide(L)'
;ITGDSQVRVDGKHTKEYRLWNNMLKRCYSVGCQKVRPTYIDCSVSENFRYLQYFKEWCNNQIGFNSVDEKGKPFALDKDILVKGNRVYNEDVCVFVPQEVNLLFVKREKSRGDYSIGVRFYKVSGMFRAIYNNKQSEHFKTPEEAFCVYKEVKEAYVKEVANKWKDQIDPRVYETLMKYQVEITD
;
A
#
# COMPACT_ATOMS: atom_id res chain seq x y z
N ILE A 1 19.03 -16.52 -1.91
CA ILE A 1 20.24 -16.99 -2.59
C ILE A 1 20.51 -16.04 -3.77
N THR A 2 21.71 -15.46 -3.83
CA THR A 2 22.04 -14.45 -4.86
C THR A 2 22.47 -15.08 -6.19
N GLY A 3 22.95 -16.33 -6.17
CA GLY A 3 23.53 -16.98 -7.36
C GLY A 3 24.63 -16.11 -7.97
N ASP A 4 24.74 -16.12 -9.29
CA ASP A 4 25.70 -15.31 -10.05
C ASP A 4 25.19 -13.89 -10.35
N SER A 5 24.08 -13.47 -9.73
CA SER A 5 23.50 -12.15 -9.95
C SER A 5 24.41 -11.04 -9.45
N GLN A 6 24.67 -10.07 -10.30
CA GLN A 6 25.39 -8.87 -9.91
C GLN A 6 24.59 -8.07 -8.88
N VAL A 7 25.10 -7.95 -7.65
CA VAL A 7 24.45 -7.25 -6.54
C VAL A 7 24.88 -5.79 -6.42
N ARG A 8 26.01 -5.43 -7.06
CA ARG A 8 26.56 -4.06 -7.04
C ARG A 8 27.01 -3.61 -8.43
N VAL A 9 26.80 -2.34 -8.72
CA VAL A 9 27.35 -1.62 -9.87
C VAL A 9 27.99 -0.34 -9.30
N ASP A 10 29.23 -0.07 -9.70
CA ASP A 10 30.00 1.08 -9.21
C ASP A 10 30.00 1.24 -7.68
N GLY A 11 30.18 0.11 -6.98
CA GLY A 11 30.21 0.05 -5.51
C GLY A 11 28.85 0.18 -4.81
N LYS A 12 27.78 0.49 -5.54
CA LYS A 12 26.42 0.66 -4.98
C LYS A 12 25.55 -0.57 -5.26
N HIS A 13 24.71 -0.94 -4.31
CA HIS A 13 23.72 -2.00 -4.53
C HIS A 13 22.74 -1.63 -5.63
N THR A 14 22.45 -2.61 -6.52
CA THR A 14 21.44 -2.46 -7.57
C THR A 14 20.05 -2.22 -6.94
N LYS A 15 19.14 -1.67 -7.72
CA LYS A 15 17.76 -1.42 -7.31
C LYS A 15 17.04 -2.72 -6.93
N GLU A 16 17.20 -3.75 -7.76
CA GLU A 16 16.62 -5.08 -7.58
C GLU A 16 17.11 -5.72 -6.28
N TYR A 17 18.43 -5.69 -6.04
CA TYR A 17 19.00 -6.23 -4.81
C TYR A 17 18.46 -5.51 -3.57
N ARG A 18 18.35 -4.19 -3.60
CA ARG A 18 17.77 -3.42 -2.47
C ARG A 18 16.32 -3.78 -2.19
N LEU A 19 15.50 -3.93 -3.25
CA LEU A 19 14.10 -4.33 -3.12
C LEU A 19 14.00 -5.76 -2.57
N TRP A 20 14.74 -6.69 -3.14
CA TRP A 20 14.79 -8.10 -2.73
C TRP A 20 15.22 -8.25 -1.26
N ASN A 21 16.32 -7.63 -0.88
CA ASN A 21 16.82 -7.67 0.48
C ASN A 21 15.83 -7.04 1.49
N ASN A 22 15.18 -5.93 1.12
CA ASN A 22 14.16 -5.31 1.95
C ASN A 22 12.92 -6.19 2.11
N MET A 23 12.48 -6.86 1.06
CA MET A 23 11.39 -7.84 1.09
C MET A 23 11.71 -8.99 2.06
N LEU A 24 12.89 -9.61 1.92
CA LEU A 24 13.32 -10.68 2.83
C LEU A 24 13.46 -10.21 4.28
N LYS A 25 14.02 -9.01 4.51
CA LYS A 25 14.10 -8.44 5.87
C LYS A 25 12.73 -8.22 6.49
N ARG A 26 11.75 -7.76 5.74
CA ARG A 26 10.37 -7.60 6.23
C ARG A 26 9.78 -8.94 6.66
N CYS A 27 9.98 -10.00 5.87
CA CYS A 27 9.39 -11.31 6.15
C CYS A 27 10.13 -12.09 7.26
N TYR A 28 11.45 -11.93 7.37
CA TYR A 28 12.25 -12.88 8.16
C TYR A 28 13.17 -12.25 9.21
N SER A 29 13.30 -10.92 9.27
CA SER A 29 14.11 -10.27 10.28
C SER A 29 13.29 -9.91 11.51
N VAL A 30 13.60 -10.54 12.64
CA VAL A 30 12.98 -10.26 13.94
C VAL A 30 13.11 -8.78 14.31
N GLY A 31 14.28 -8.16 14.05
CA GLY A 31 14.48 -6.72 14.30
C GLY A 31 13.57 -5.84 13.45
N CYS A 32 13.35 -6.20 12.18
CA CYS A 32 12.42 -5.47 11.31
C CYS A 32 10.97 -5.63 11.78
N GLN A 33 10.57 -6.84 12.17
CA GLN A 33 9.20 -7.15 12.62
C GLN A 33 8.86 -6.51 13.97
N LYS A 34 9.83 -6.37 14.88
CA LYS A 34 9.64 -5.60 16.13
C LYS A 34 9.25 -4.14 15.87
N VAL A 35 9.85 -3.51 14.85
CA VAL A 35 9.56 -2.11 14.47
C VAL A 35 8.31 -2.02 13.58
N ARG A 36 8.05 -3.06 12.79
CA ARG A 36 6.95 -3.12 11.81
C ARG A 36 6.15 -4.42 11.96
N PRO A 37 5.30 -4.52 12.99
CA PRO A 37 4.54 -5.76 13.28
C PRO A 37 3.62 -6.23 12.16
N THR A 38 3.23 -5.33 11.25
CA THR A 38 2.40 -5.65 10.10
C THR A 38 3.03 -6.67 9.13
N TYR A 39 4.34 -6.92 9.26
CA TYR A 39 5.05 -7.93 8.46
C TYR A 39 5.24 -9.27 9.18
N ILE A 40 4.76 -9.42 10.43
CA ILE A 40 4.68 -10.73 11.08
C ILE A 40 3.79 -11.63 10.22
N ASP A 41 4.18 -12.90 10.03
CA ASP A 41 3.53 -13.89 9.16
C ASP A 41 3.55 -13.59 7.65
N CYS A 42 4.28 -12.57 7.22
CA CYS A 42 4.57 -12.40 5.80
C CYS A 42 5.63 -13.40 5.34
N SER A 43 5.45 -13.91 4.13
CA SER A 43 6.39 -14.83 3.49
C SER A 43 6.69 -14.43 2.06
N VAL A 44 7.62 -15.15 1.45
CA VAL A 44 8.06 -14.94 0.09
C VAL A 44 7.90 -16.26 -0.67
N SER A 45 7.42 -16.22 -1.92
CA SER A 45 7.34 -17.41 -2.79
C SER A 45 8.72 -18.05 -2.96
N GLU A 46 8.74 -19.31 -3.34
CA GLU A 46 10.00 -20.01 -3.55
C GLU A 46 10.85 -19.31 -4.61
N ASN A 47 10.26 -18.91 -5.71
CA ASN A 47 10.96 -18.23 -6.81
C ASN A 47 11.58 -16.90 -6.37
N PHE A 48 10.85 -16.09 -5.58
CA PHE A 48 11.36 -14.80 -5.09
C PHE A 48 12.46 -14.93 -4.03
N ARG A 49 12.77 -16.13 -3.55
CA ARG A 49 13.97 -16.39 -2.74
C ARG A 49 15.26 -16.30 -3.55
N TYR A 50 15.17 -16.42 -4.88
CA TYR A 50 16.32 -16.34 -5.78
C TYR A 50 16.39 -14.94 -6.39
N LEU A 51 17.52 -14.24 -6.15
CA LEU A 51 17.70 -12.87 -6.64
C LEU A 51 17.64 -12.80 -8.17
N GLN A 52 18.19 -13.79 -8.87
CA GLN A 52 18.19 -13.81 -10.33
C GLN A 52 16.75 -13.80 -10.88
N TYR A 53 15.92 -14.70 -10.36
CA TYR A 53 14.50 -14.75 -10.74
C TYR A 53 13.76 -13.44 -10.42
N PHE A 54 13.94 -12.92 -9.20
CA PHE A 54 13.31 -11.67 -8.79
C PHE A 54 13.74 -10.49 -9.67
N LYS A 55 15.01 -10.42 -10.06
CA LYS A 55 15.55 -9.41 -10.97
C LYS A 55 14.89 -9.48 -12.35
N GLU A 56 14.80 -10.66 -12.93
CA GLU A 56 14.14 -10.88 -14.23
C GLU A 56 12.66 -10.52 -14.16
N TRP A 57 11.98 -10.95 -13.12
CA TRP A 57 10.59 -10.58 -12.87
C TRP A 57 10.41 -9.06 -12.76
N CYS A 58 11.22 -8.37 -11.96
CA CYS A 58 11.15 -6.92 -11.81
C CYS A 58 11.25 -6.19 -13.16
N ASN A 59 12.20 -6.56 -13.99
CA ASN A 59 12.45 -5.90 -15.28
C ASN A 59 11.29 -6.04 -16.27
N ASN A 60 10.43 -7.04 -16.07
CA ASN A 60 9.24 -7.27 -16.89
C ASN A 60 7.97 -6.63 -16.29
N GLN A 61 8.05 -5.95 -15.12
CA GLN A 61 6.87 -5.37 -14.49
C GLN A 61 6.65 -3.91 -14.90
N ILE A 62 5.37 -3.59 -15.15
CA ILE A 62 4.94 -2.19 -15.31
C ILE A 62 5.25 -1.44 -14.01
N GLY A 63 5.79 -0.23 -14.13
CA GLY A 63 6.09 0.64 -13.00
C GLY A 63 7.45 0.39 -12.34
N PHE A 64 8.17 -0.71 -12.64
CA PHE A 64 9.47 -0.97 -12.00
C PHE A 64 10.46 0.19 -12.22
N ASN A 65 10.57 0.71 -13.43
CA ASN A 65 11.47 1.82 -13.76
C ASN A 65 10.80 3.20 -13.68
N SER A 66 9.54 3.27 -13.26
CA SER A 66 8.80 4.52 -13.15
C SER A 66 9.15 5.27 -11.86
N VAL A 67 8.95 6.58 -11.92
CA VAL A 67 9.05 7.49 -10.77
C VAL A 67 7.78 8.32 -10.67
N ASP A 68 7.45 8.77 -9.47
CA ASP A 68 6.36 9.71 -9.25
C ASP A 68 6.73 11.15 -9.64
N GLU A 69 5.79 12.07 -9.54
CA GLU A 69 5.98 13.51 -9.86
C GLU A 69 7.12 14.17 -9.06
N LYS A 70 7.55 13.55 -7.96
CA LYS A 70 8.66 14.02 -7.10
C LYS A 70 9.97 13.28 -7.38
N GLY A 71 10.01 12.47 -8.44
CA GLY A 71 11.17 11.65 -8.81
C GLY A 71 11.41 10.45 -7.89
N LYS A 72 10.43 10.04 -7.07
CA LYS A 72 10.55 8.87 -6.20
C LYS A 72 10.18 7.60 -6.98
N PRO A 73 10.99 6.53 -6.89
CA PRO A 73 10.66 5.26 -7.52
C PRO A 73 9.34 4.68 -6.99
N PHE A 74 8.61 4.00 -7.86
CA PHE A 74 7.44 3.23 -7.45
C PHE A 74 7.82 2.17 -6.42
N ALA A 75 6.92 1.94 -5.49
CA ALA A 75 7.10 0.97 -4.40
C ALA A 75 6.57 -0.40 -4.80
N LEU A 76 7.28 -1.46 -4.39
CA LEU A 76 6.77 -2.83 -4.47
C LEU A 76 5.68 -3.02 -3.42
N ASP A 77 4.49 -3.35 -3.88
CA ASP A 77 3.33 -3.69 -3.06
C ASP A 77 2.91 -5.16 -3.29
N LYS A 78 2.34 -5.81 -2.26
CA LYS A 78 1.95 -7.22 -2.27
C LYS A 78 0.46 -7.46 -1.98
N ASP A 79 -0.23 -6.46 -1.44
CA ASP A 79 -1.60 -6.63 -0.90
C ASP A 79 -2.64 -5.70 -1.54
N ILE A 80 -2.24 -4.89 -2.50
CA ILE A 80 -3.17 -4.01 -3.23
C ILE A 80 -4.11 -4.81 -4.15
N LEU A 81 -3.63 -5.87 -4.80
CA LEU A 81 -4.45 -6.73 -5.66
C LEU A 81 -5.31 -7.69 -4.86
N VAL A 82 -4.83 -8.14 -3.69
CA VAL A 82 -5.52 -9.07 -2.81
C VAL A 82 -5.44 -8.54 -1.38
N LYS A 83 -6.54 -7.95 -0.92
CA LYS A 83 -6.64 -7.34 0.43
C LYS A 83 -6.24 -8.34 1.51
N GLY A 84 -5.27 -7.96 2.34
CA GLY A 84 -4.78 -8.80 3.44
C GLY A 84 -3.79 -9.90 3.05
N ASN A 85 -3.35 -9.95 1.80
CA ASN A 85 -2.33 -10.90 1.36
C ASN A 85 -1.03 -10.74 2.16
N ARG A 86 -0.43 -11.88 2.53
CA ARG A 86 0.80 -11.97 3.33
C ARG A 86 1.99 -12.53 2.56
N VAL A 87 1.80 -12.91 1.30
CA VAL A 87 2.84 -13.57 0.50
C VAL A 87 3.34 -12.65 -0.61
N TYR A 88 4.63 -12.38 -0.65
CA TYR A 88 5.26 -11.78 -1.83
C TYR A 88 5.43 -12.85 -2.89
N ASN A 89 4.74 -12.73 -4.00
CA ASN A 89 4.85 -13.63 -5.15
C ASN A 89 4.60 -12.89 -6.48
N GLU A 90 4.83 -13.60 -7.57
CA GLU A 90 4.78 -13.13 -8.94
C GLU A 90 3.40 -12.62 -9.36
N ASP A 91 2.34 -13.23 -8.83
CA ASP A 91 0.97 -13.02 -9.29
C ASP A 91 0.34 -11.78 -8.67
N VAL A 92 0.72 -11.45 -7.42
CA VAL A 92 0.09 -10.39 -6.64
C VAL A 92 0.98 -9.18 -6.37
N CYS A 93 2.30 -9.31 -6.57
CA CYS A 93 3.20 -8.18 -6.41
C CYS A 93 3.13 -7.24 -7.62
N VAL A 94 3.09 -5.95 -7.33
CA VAL A 94 3.03 -4.87 -8.35
C VAL A 94 3.87 -3.69 -7.91
N PHE A 95 4.24 -2.84 -8.87
CA PHE A 95 4.89 -1.56 -8.58
C PHE A 95 3.88 -0.42 -8.71
N VAL A 96 3.76 0.38 -7.66
CA VAL A 96 2.80 1.48 -7.60
C VAL A 96 3.46 2.76 -7.07
N PRO A 97 3.00 3.96 -7.50
CA PRO A 97 3.46 5.22 -6.95
C PRO A 97 3.15 5.28 -5.44
N GLN A 98 3.95 6.05 -4.71
CA GLN A 98 3.78 6.18 -3.25
C GLN A 98 2.37 6.69 -2.88
N GLU A 99 1.75 7.53 -3.72
CA GLU A 99 0.40 8.03 -3.52
C GLU A 99 -0.62 6.89 -3.49
N VAL A 100 -0.54 5.93 -4.42
CA VAL A 100 -1.39 4.73 -4.44
C VAL A 100 -1.13 3.84 -3.23
N ASN A 101 0.14 3.59 -2.92
CA ASN A 101 0.52 2.75 -1.77
C ASN A 101 0.01 3.31 -0.43
N LEU A 102 -0.12 4.64 -0.30
CA LEU A 102 -0.63 5.30 0.90
C LEU A 102 -2.15 5.28 1.04
N LEU A 103 -2.91 4.95 -0.01
CA LEU A 103 -4.38 4.89 0.03
C LEU A 103 -4.90 3.92 1.10
N PHE A 104 -4.17 2.83 1.33
CA PHE A 104 -4.59 1.70 2.17
C PHE A 104 -3.83 1.60 3.50
N VAL A 105 -2.99 2.59 3.83
CA VAL A 105 -2.30 2.62 5.11
C VAL A 105 -3.28 2.84 6.25
N LYS A 106 -3.47 1.82 7.08
CA LYS A 106 -4.29 1.89 8.29
C LYS A 106 -3.49 2.58 9.40
N ARG A 107 -4.05 3.64 9.97
CA ARG A 107 -3.46 4.38 11.09
C ARG A 107 -4.17 4.01 12.39
N GLU A 108 -4.13 2.74 12.76
CA GLU A 108 -4.83 2.20 13.94
C GLU A 108 -4.51 2.96 15.23
N LYS A 109 -3.24 3.33 15.45
CA LYS A 109 -2.80 4.07 16.64
C LYS A 109 -3.43 5.46 16.80
N SER A 110 -3.92 6.06 15.72
CA SER A 110 -4.58 7.38 15.73
C SER A 110 -6.09 7.27 15.57
N ARG A 111 -6.62 6.05 15.54
CA ARG A 111 -8.06 5.77 15.46
C ARG A 111 -8.64 5.89 16.88
N GLY A 112 -9.77 6.58 17.00
CA GLY A 112 -10.59 6.57 18.22
C GLY A 112 -11.47 5.30 18.29
N ASP A 113 -12.49 5.35 19.14
CA ASP A 113 -13.42 4.24 19.38
C ASP A 113 -14.45 4.02 18.26
N TYR A 114 -14.37 4.79 17.17
CA TYR A 114 -15.33 4.79 16.07
C TYR A 114 -14.71 4.24 14.78
N SER A 115 -15.56 4.00 13.78
CA SER A 115 -15.17 3.54 12.46
C SER A 115 -14.12 4.44 11.81
N ILE A 116 -13.38 3.91 10.83
CA ILE A 116 -12.39 4.66 10.08
C ILE A 116 -12.97 5.99 9.55
N GLY A 117 -12.23 7.08 9.72
CA GLY A 117 -12.63 8.40 9.23
C GLY A 117 -13.73 9.10 10.04
N VAL A 118 -14.20 8.52 11.15
CA VAL A 118 -15.20 9.13 12.03
C VAL A 118 -14.55 9.66 13.32
N ARG A 119 -14.92 10.86 13.72
CA ARG A 119 -14.49 11.47 15.00
C ARG A 119 -15.67 12.02 15.77
N PHE A 120 -15.71 11.73 17.08
CA PHE A 120 -16.64 12.32 18.00
C PHE A 120 -16.11 13.64 18.58
N TYR A 121 -16.95 14.65 18.63
CA TYR A 121 -16.66 15.96 19.21
C TYR A 121 -17.43 16.16 20.51
N LYS A 122 -16.73 16.04 21.65
CA LYS A 122 -17.31 16.12 22.99
C LYS A 122 -18.09 17.41 23.24
N VAL A 123 -17.64 18.53 22.68
CA VAL A 123 -18.27 19.86 22.90
C VAL A 123 -19.66 19.92 22.27
N SER A 124 -19.83 19.35 21.08
CA SER A 124 -21.13 19.36 20.38
C SER A 124 -21.95 18.10 20.60
N GLY A 125 -21.38 17.04 21.17
CA GLY A 125 -22.00 15.72 21.26
C GLY A 125 -22.28 15.06 19.90
N MET A 126 -21.58 15.47 18.85
CA MET A 126 -21.84 15.06 17.47
C MET A 126 -20.61 14.46 16.80
N PHE A 127 -20.84 13.84 15.64
CA PHE A 127 -19.82 13.15 14.84
C PHE A 127 -19.47 13.93 13.58
N ARG A 128 -18.25 13.74 13.05
CA ARG A 128 -17.82 14.25 11.75
C ARG A 128 -17.03 13.21 10.99
N ALA A 129 -17.13 13.24 9.67
CA ALA A 129 -16.20 12.58 8.78
C ALA A 129 -14.90 13.38 8.65
N ILE A 130 -13.75 12.68 8.76
CA ILE A 130 -12.41 13.26 8.64
C ILE A 130 -11.68 12.58 7.49
N TYR A 131 -11.31 13.37 6.50
CA TYR A 131 -10.55 12.89 5.36
C TYR A 131 -9.55 13.95 4.88
N ASN A 132 -8.27 13.57 4.69
CA ASN A 132 -7.19 14.46 4.24
C ASN A 132 -7.16 15.81 4.97
N ASN A 133 -7.29 15.81 6.31
CA ASN A 133 -7.38 16.99 7.18
C ASN A 133 -8.60 17.90 6.91
N LYS A 134 -9.54 17.49 6.08
CA LYS A 134 -10.84 18.13 5.93
C LYS A 134 -11.85 17.49 6.86
N GLN A 135 -12.85 18.26 7.26
CA GLN A 135 -13.94 17.82 8.14
C GLN A 135 -15.27 18.08 7.45
N SER A 136 -16.20 17.15 7.61
CA SER A 136 -17.59 17.35 7.20
C SER A 136 -18.35 18.28 8.15
N GLU A 137 -19.60 18.52 7.87
CA GLU A 137 -20.58 18.99 8.86
C GLU A 137 -20.76 17.99 10.02
N HIS A 138 -21.57 18.36 11.01
CA HIS A 138 -21.87 17.51 12.16
C HIS A 138 -23.03 16.58 11.88
N PHE A 139 -22.91 15.33 12.35
CA PHE A 139 -23.93 14.29 12.29
C PHE A 139 -24.32 13.83 13.69
N LYS A 140 -25.54 13.31 13.85
CA LYS A 140 -26.04 12.80 15.13
C LYS A 140 -25.51 11.40 15.43
N THR A 141 -25.22 10.60 14.39
CA THR A 141 -24.74 9.24 14.53
C THR A 141 -23.39 9.03 13.85
N PRO A 142 -22.56 8.08 14.33
CA PRO A 142 -21.31 7.75 13.68
C PRO A 142 -21.50 7.11 12.30
N GLU A 143 -22.63 6.43 12.07
CA GLU A 143 -22.98 5.79 10.80
C GLU A 143 -23.19 6.83 9.69
N GLU A 144 -23.91 7.94 10.00
CA GLU A 144 -24.10 9.06 9.07
C GLU A 144 -22.74 9.67 8.67
N ALA A 145 -21.88 9.93 9.65
CA ALA A 145 -20.54 10.43 9.39
C ALA A 145 -19.70 9.44 8.57
N PHE A 146 -19.83 8.15 8.85
CA PHE A 146 -19.13 7.11 8.07
C PHE A 146 -19.59 7.04 6.61
N CYS A 147 -20.89 7.18 6.34
CA CYS A 147 -21.38 7.23 4.95
C CYS A 147 -20.70 8.32 4.14
N VAL A 148 -20.61 9.53 4.71
CA VAL A 148 -19.91 10.65 4.05
C VAL A 148 -18.42 10.37 3.87
N TYR A 149 -17.75 9.79 4.87
CA TYR A 149 -16.35 9.39 4.75
C TYR A 149 -16.16 8.37 3.61
N LYS A 150 -17.03 7.37 3.55
CA LYS A 150 -17.00 6.31 2.53
C LYS A 150 -17.09 6.91 1.12
N GLU A 151 -18.07 7.75 0.86
CA GLU A 151 -18.26 8.40 -0.44
C GLU A 151 -17.02 9.22 -0.86
N VAL A 152 -16.52 10.05 0.04
CA VAL A 152 -15.35 10.91 -0.24
C VAL A 152 -14.10 10.05 -0.47
N LYS A 153 -13.89 9.01 0.33
CA LYS A 153 -12.73 8.13 0.22
C LYS A 153 -12.75 7.35 -1.10
N GLU A 154 -13.89 6.76 -1.46
CA GLU A 154 -14.03 5.99 -2.69
C GLU A 154 -13.88 6.88 -3.94
N ALA A 155 -14.43 8.09 -3.91
CA ALA A 155 -14.25 9.07 -4.99
C ALA A 155 -12.77 9.43 -5.17
N TYR A 156 -12.05 9.67 -4.07
CA TYR A 156 -10.62 9.98 -4.12
C TYR A 156 -9.78 8.79 -4.61
N VAL A 157 -10.09 7.57 -4.20
CA VAL A 157 -9.39 6.38 -4.71
C VAL A 157 -9.52 6.28 -6.24
N LYS A 158 -10.72 6.54 -6.78
CA LYS A 158 -10.96 6.56 -8.23
C LYS A 158 -10.24 7.70 -8.94
N GLU A 159 -10.17 8.88 -8.32
CA GLU A 159 -9.39 10.02 -8.83
C GLU A 159 -7.91 9.66 -8.95
N VAL A 160 -7.31 9.09 -7.90
CA VAL A 160 -5.92 8.63 -7.90
C VAL A 160 -5.71 7.51 -8.93
N ALA A 161 -6.65 6.57 -9.06
CA ALA A 161 -6.59 5.51 -10.07
C ALA A 161 -6.52 6.09 -11.48
N ASN A 162 -7.40 7.05 -11.81
CA ASN A 162 -7.42 7.71 -13.11
C ASN A 162 -6.15 8.52 -13.38
N LYS A 163 -5.60 9.19 -12.37
CA LYS A 163 -4.33 9.92 -12.47
C LYS A 163 -3.17 9.03 -12.91
N TRP A 164 -3.11 7.79 -12.41
CA TRP A 164 -2.00 6.88 -12.64
C TRP A 164 -2.28 5.78 -13.67
N LYS A 165 -3.46 5.77 -14.29
CA LYS A 165 -3.99 4.73 -15.17
C LYS A 165 -2.97 4.18 -16.16
N ASP A 166 -2.24 5.05 -16.83
CA ASP A 166 -1.32 4.68 -17.93
C ASP A 166 0.08 4.27 -17.44
N GLN A 167 0.34 4.35 -16.14
CA GLN A 167 1.65 4.09 -15.53
C GLN A 167 1.67 2.92 -14.54
N ILE A 168 0.50 2.39 -14.16
CA ILE A 168 0.34 1.28 -13.24
C ILE A 168 -0.17 0.03 -13.98
N ASP A 169 0.01 -1.13 -13.35
CA ASP A 169 -0.55 -2.39 -13.86
C ASP A 169 -2.08 -2.25 -14.00
N PRO A 170 -2.69 -2.66 -15.14
CA PRO A 170 -4.14 -2.61 -15.34
C PRO A 170 -4.95 -3.28 -14.23
N ARG A 171 -4.43 -4.35 -13.63
CA ARG A 171 -5.07 -5.04 -12.49
C ARG A 171 -5.18 -4.13 -11.26
N VAL A 172 -4.17 -3.27 -11.03
CA VAL A 172 -4.21 -2.26 -9.96
C VAL A 172 -5.30 -1.24 -10.26
N TYR A 173 -5.37 -0.72 -11.48
CA TYR A 173 -6.40 0.23 -11.88
C TYR A 173 -7.81 -0.35 -11.65
N GLU A 174 -8.05 -1.56 -12.12
CA GLU A 174 -9.35 -2.24 -11.93
C GLU A 174 -9.70 -2.44 -10.44
N THR A 175 -8.70 -2.83 -9.63
CA THR A 175 -8.89 -3.00 -8.19
C THR A 175 -9.26 -1.69 -7.50
N LEU A 176 -8.57 -0.61 -7.86
CA LEU A 176 -8.86 0.73 -7.32
C LEU A 176 -10.25 1.23 -7.74
N MET A 177 -10.66 0.99 -8.99
CA MET A 177 -11.98 1.38 -9.48
C MET A 177 -13.14 0.63 -8.81
N LYS A 178 -12.89 -0.61 -8.36
CA LYS A 178 -13.87 -1.45 -7.63
C LYS A 178 -13.77 -1.30 -6.10
N TYR A 179 -12.80 -0.49 -5.62
CA TYR A 179 -12.57 -0.37 -4.18
C TYR A 179 -13.78 0.19 -3.43
N GLN A 180 -14.13 -0.47 -2.34
CA GLN A 180 -15.17 -0.05 -1.42
C GLN A 180 -14.60 0.00 0.01
N VAL A 181 -14.99 1.04 0.75
CA VAL A 181 -14.66 1.16 2.18
C VAL A 181 -15.68 0.37 2.98
N GLU A 182 -15.19 -0.46 3.87
CA GLU A 182 -16.03 -1.19 4.82
C GLU A 182 -15.93 -0.57 6.21
N ILE A 183 -17.02 -0.66 6.97
CA ILE A 183 -17.08 -0.09 8.34
C ILE A 183 -16.05 -0.73 9.28
N THR A 184 -15.60 -1.91 8.95
CA THR A 184 -14.58 -2.70 9.67
C THR A 184 -13.15 -2.44 9.22
N ASP A 185 -12.93 -1.55 8.24
CA ASP A 185 -11.60 -1.22 7.71
C ASP A 185 -10.66 -0.56 8.71
#